data_bd5315340e9a8f12755b32c359859277
#
_entry.id   bd5315340e9a8f12755b32c359859277
#
_cell.length_a   1.000
_cell.length_b   1.000
_cell.length_c   1.000
_cell.angle_alpha   90.00
_cell.angle_beta   90.00
_cell.angle_gamma   90.00
#
_symmetry.space_group_name_H-M   'P 1'
#
loop_
_entity.id
_entity.type
_entity.pdbx_description
1 polymer ?
#
loop_
_entity_poly.entity_id
_entity_poly.type
_entity_poly.pdbx_seq_one_letter_code
_entity_poly.pdbx_strand_id
1 'polypeptide(L)'
;MNRTFKPRLAGFALAIVIVALMIGWAAHASWRQFDQLSRQLTEMQIESFKTADQFRANVQELDYVLLRYTILRDEADRDRFLKEWKKMDTWIDIQRPTLTTDKEGKILDQINAAYDDYFAAATNLLQQVVDRTSNDRPLAAFRKIEDASSSLLGLGYQLVNAHHESLTRFLADSQRSLAILRELIFGALFLLLVLVASLAVVVYREMIMPLRMKLVESHAIIQRQEKLASLGVLAAGVAHEIRNPLTAIKARLFTQQKSLEHGSSAYEDTVVIGKEINRLERIVKDVLQFARPPEPHLVPVRADFPLREVAELMAPQLAKNAIHLKLGAMTEAMIQADSQQLKQVLINLIQNAAESIGRSGAILLRAHTGMERLNGQTRAAVILEVDDTGKGISSEVQKRLFDPFFSTKAGGTGLGLAIAARIVQKHGGVLRFRTQLNQGTAFGIVLPKLEPK
;
A
#
# COMPACT_ATOMS: atom_id res chain seq x y z
N MET A 1 0.54 6.59 10.94
CA MET A 1 0.41 5.28 10.26
C MET A 1 -0.87 4.63 10.76
N ASN A 2 -1.89 4.50 9.88
CA ASN A 2 -3.23 4.04 10.26
C ASN A 2 -3.16 2.67 10.94
N ARG A 3 -3.82 2.51 12.10
CA ARG A 3 -3.90 1.23 12.86
C ARG A 3 -4.40 0.05 12.01
N THR A 4 -5.09 0.33 10.91
CA THR A 4 -5.67 -0.66 9.98
C THR A 4 -4.73 -1.11 8.86
N PHE A 5 -3.61 -0.41 8.61
CA PHE A 5 -2.68 -0.73 7.50
C PHE A 5 -1.88 -2.02 7.75
N LYS A 6 -1.32 -2.17 8.97
CA LYS A 6 -0.53 -3.37 9.32
C LYS A 6 -1.30 -4.69 9.14
N PRO A 7 -2.56 -4.84 9.65
CA PRO A 7 -3.30 -6.08 9.46
C PRO A 7 -3.68 -6.35 8.00
N ARG A 8 -3.95 -5.31 7.19
CA ARG A 8 -4.22 -5.48 5.75
C ARG A 8 -2.99 -5.97 5.00
N LEU A 9 -1.82 -5.38 5.25
CA LEU A 9 -0.57 -5.82 4.64
C LEU A 9 -0.24 -7.27 5.00
N ALA A 10 -0.41 -7.65 6.27
CA ALA A 10 -0.22 -9.03 6.73
C ALA A 10 -1.21 -9.99 6.05
N GLY A 11 -2.47 -9.58 5.85
CA GLY A 11 -3.48 -10.37 5.13
C GLY A 11 -3.09 -10.62 3.67
N PHE A 12 -2.62 -9.58 2.95
CA PHE A 12 -2.12 -9.74 1.58
C PHE A 12 -0.89 -10.64 1.51
N ALA A 13 0.08 -10.47 2.41
CA ALA A 13 1.27 -11.31 2.46
C ALA A 13 0.90 -12.77 2.70
N LEU A 14 0.00 -13.05 3.63
CA LEU A 14 -0.50 -14.39 3.90
C LEU A 14 -1.21 -15.00 2.68
N ALA A 15 -2.08 -14.23 2.01
CA ALA A 15 -2.79 -14.68 0.81
C ALA A 15 -1.82 -15.02 -0.32
N ILE A 16 -0.79 -14.21 -0.55
CA ILE A 16 0.26 -14.46 -1.56
C ILE A 16 1.01 -15.77 -1.23
N VAL A 17 1.38 -15.98 0.03
CA VAL A 17 2.08 -17.21 0.46
C VAL A 17 1.19 -18.45 0.25
N ILE A 18 -0.10 -18.37 0.61
CA ILE A 18 -1.05 -19.47 0.39
C ILE A 18 -1.17 -19.81 -1.11
N VAL A 19 -1.34 -18.80 -1.96
CA VAL A 19 -1.44 -19.03 -3.42
C VAL A 19 -0.14 -19.61 -3.99
N ALA A 20 1.03 -19.12 -3.54
CA ALA A 20 2.33 -19.66 -3.94
C ALA A 20 2.50 -21.13 -3.54
N LEU A 21 2.07 -21.51 -2.32
CA LEU A 21 2.09 -22.88 -1.86
C LEU A 21 1.12 -23.77 -2.66
N MET A 22 -0.05 -23.26 -3.02
CA MET A 22 -1.00 -23.99 -3.89
C MET A 22 -0.42 -24.23 -5.28
N ILE A 23 0.26 -23.23 -5.88
CA ILE A 23 0.94 -23.39 -7.16
C ILE A 23 2.05 -24.44 -7.07
N GLY A 24 2.88 -24.37 -6.03
CA GLY A 24 3.94 -25.36 -5.78
C GLY A 24 3.41 -26.77 -5.61
N TRP A 25 2.32 -26.94 -4.87
CA TRP A 25 1.65 -28.23 -4.70
C TRP A 25 1.06 -28.76 -6.02
N ALA A 26 0.35 -27.91 -6.77
CA ALA A 26 -0.22 -28.31 -8.06
C ALA A 26 0.86 -28.67 -9.10
N ALA A 27 1.95 -27.94 -9.14
CA ALA A 27 3.10 -28.23 -9.99
C ALA A 27 3.76 -29.56 -9.61
N HIS A 28 3.93 -29.83 -8.32
CA HIS A 28 4.47 -31.09 -7.83
C HIS A 28 3.55 -32.28 -8.12
N ALA A 29 2.24 -32.10 -7.92
CA ALA A 29 1.24 -33.11 -8.27
C ALA A 29 1.25 -33.43 -9.79
N SER A 30 1.31 -32.40 -10.63
CA SER A 30 1.41 -32.52 -12.09
C SER A 30 2.67 -33.28 -12.50
N TRP A 31 3.82 -32.98 -11.89
CA TRP A 31 5.08 -33.66 -12.16
C TRP A 31 5.01 -35.14 -11.78
N ARG A 32 4.49 -35.47 -10.62
CA ARG A 32 4.32 -36.89 -10.19
C ARG A 32 3.42 -37.66 -11.15
N GLN A 33 2.32 -37.06 -11.56
CA GLN A 33 1.37 -37.68 -12.49
C GLN A 33 2.00 -37.90 -13.86
N PHE A 34 2.78 -36.92 -14.36
CA PHE A 34 3.53 -37.06 -15.60
C PHE A 34 4.58 -38.19 -15.54
N ASP A 35 5.35 -38.29 -14.46
CA ASP A 35 6.37 -39.32 -14.27
C ASP A 35 5.76 -40.73 -14.21
N GLN A 36 4.63 -40.89 -13.48
CA GLN A 36 3.88 -42.15 -13.45
C GLN A 36 3.34 -42.51 -14.84
N LEU A 37 2.77 -41.55 -15.54
CA LEU A 37 2.24 -41.75 -16.89
C LEU A 37 3.33 -42.19 -17.86
N SER A 38 4.47 -41.51 -17.82
CA SER A 38 5.63 -41.82 -18.73
C SER A 38 6.14 -43.25 -18.49
N ARG A 39 6.24 -43.69 -17.24
CA ARG A 39 6.67 -45.04 -16.90
C ARG A 39 5.66 -46.08 -17.38
N GLN A 40 4.39 -45.90 -17.07
CA GLN A 40 3.31 -46.82 -17.44
C GLN A 40 3.18 -46.97 -18.99
N LEU A 41 3.31 -45.84 -19.73
CA LEU A 41 3.28 -45.88 -21.19
C LEU A 41 4.43 -46.66 -21.79
N THR A 42 5.64 -46.51 -21.26
CA THR A 42 6.82 -47.20 -21.77
C THR A 42 6.71 -48.71 -21.51
N GLU A 43 6.26 -49.12 -20.34
CA GLU A 43 6.07 -50.53 -19.99
C GLU A 43 4.93 -51.17 -20.81
N MET A 44 3.75 -50.52 -20.87
CA MET A 44 2.57 -51.09 -21.55
C MET A 44 2.75 -51.19 -23.07
N GLN A 45 3.39 -50.24 -23.74
CA GLN A 45 3.56 -50.25 -25.19
C GLN A 45 4.50 -51.39 -25.66
N ILE A 46 5.59 -51.62 -24.93
CA ILE A 46 6.56 -52.67 -25.27
C ILE A 46 5.96 -54.04 -25.02
N GLU A 47 5.21 -54.20 -23.94
CA GLU A 47 4.67 -55.48 -23.50
C GLU A 47 3.51 -55.96 -24.39
N SER A 48 2.60 -55.08 -24.79
CA SER A 48 1.42 -55.40 -25.57
C SER A 48 1.74 -55.88 -27.00
N PHE A 49 2.70 -55.27 -27.70
CA PHE A 49 3.13 -55.73 -29.02
C PHE A 49 3.85 -57.09 -28.94
N LYS A 50 4.71 -57.22 -27.94
CA LYS A 50 5.46 -58.45 -27.71
C LYS A 50 4.57 -59.63 -27.37
N THR A 51 3.53 -59.39 -26.60
CA THR A 51 2.52 -60.36 -26.16
C THR A 51 1.70 -60.91 -27.33
N ALA A 52 1.22 -60.05 -28.24
CA ALA A 52 0.43 -60.46 -29.40
C ALA A 52 1.22 -61.26 -30.42
N ASP A 53 2.42 -60.80 -30.75
CA ASP A 53 3.29 -61.52 -31.73
C ASP A 53 3.77 -62.85 -31.14
N GLN A 54 4.06 -62.92 -29.87
CA GLN A 54 4.49 -64.13 -29.21
C GLN A 54 3.36 -65.16 -29.08
N PHE A 55 2.13 -64.68 -28.79
CA PHE A 55 0.96 -65.55 -28.78
C PHE A 55 0.72 -66.19 -30.15
N ARG A 56 0.66 -65.38 -31.19
CA ARG A 56 0.49 -65.86 -32.57
C ARG A 56 1.59 -66.84 -32.96
N ALA A 57 2.85 -66.50 -32.71
CA ALA A 57 3.98 -67.36 -32.98
C ALA A 57 3.90 -68.72 -32.25
N ASN A 58 3.49 -68.70 -30.96
CA ASN A 58 3.33 -69.91 -30.17
C ASN A 58 2.21 -70.81 -30.73
N VAL A 59 1.05 -70.25 -31.11
CA VAL A 59 -0.05 -71.02 -31.70
C VAL A 59 0.36 -71.60 -33.06
N GLN A 60 1.02 -70.82 -33.90
CA GLN A 60 1.51 -71.25 -35.22
C GLN A 60 2.56 -72.34 -35.09
N GLU A 61 3.45 -72.28 -34.09
CA GLU A 61 4.46 -73.31 -33.82
C GLU A 61 3.79 -74.58 -33.34
N LEU A 62 2.77 -74.51 -32.49
CA LEU A 62 1.98 -75.67 -32.07
C LEU A 62 1.32 -76.34 -33.29
N ASP A 63 0.65 -75.60 -34.15
CA ASP A 63 0.05 -76.14 -35.37
C ASP A 63 1.08 -76.78 -36.32
N TYR A 64 2.22 -76.09 -36.49
CA TYR A 64 3.29 -76.62 -37.34
C TYR A 64 3.87 -77.93 -36.84
N VAL A 65 4.19 -78.00 -35.55
CA VAL A 65 4.75 -79.22 -34.94
C VAL A 65 3.76 -80.37 -34.94
N LEU A 66 2.47 -80.04 -34.68
CA LEU A 66 1.41 -81.06 -34.72
C LEU A 66 1.18 -81.58 -36.14
N LEU A 67 1.14 -80.73 -37.17
CA LEU A 67 1.04 -81.13 -38.58
C LEU A 67 2.24 -82.02 -39.02
N ARG A 68 3.42 -81.62 -38.61
CA ARG A 68 4.66 -82.38 -38.91
C ARG A 68 4.64 -83.74 -38.30
N TYR A 69 4.22 -83.86 -37.03
CA TYR A 69 4.08 -85.19 -36.42
C TYR A 69 3.05 -86.07 -37.12
N THR A 70 1.94 -85.55 -37.56
CA THR A 70 0.89 -86.31 -38.25
C THR A 70 1.37 -86.83 -39.60
N ILE A 71 2.31 -86.13 -40.29
CA ILE A 71 2.88 -86.51 -41.60
C ILE A 71 4.05 -87.43 -41.39
N LEU A 72 5.03 -87.09 -40.56
CA LEU A 72 6.33 -87.74 -40.43
C LEU A 72 6.36 -88.87 -39.38
N ARG A 73 5.46 -88.79 -38.39
CA ARG A 73 5.35 -89.72 -37.28
C ARG A 73 6.62 -89.84 -36.44
N ASP A 74 7.37 -88.74 -36.34
CA ASP A 74 8.61 -88.66 -35.55
C ASP A 74 8.26 -88.39 -34.06
N GLU A 75 8.67 -89.26 -33.17
CA GLU A 75 8.45 -89.09 -31.71
C GLU A 75 9.07 -87.79 -31.16
N ALA A 76 10.16 -87.34 -31.78
CA ALA A 76 10.79 -86.08 -31.44
C ALA A 76 9.81 -84.86 -31.63
N ASP A 77 8.95 -84.90 -32.64
CA ASP A 77 7.95 -83.89 -32.90
C ASP A 77 6.82 -83.94 -31.89
N ARG A 78 6.42 -85.12 -31.43
CA ARG A 78 5.45 -85.27 -30.33
C ARG A 78 5.96 -84.63 -29.01
N ASP A 79 7.22 -84.94 -28.67
CA ASP A 79 7.84 -84.40 -27.43
C ASP A 79 8.01 -82.84 -27.56
N ARG A 80 8.31 -82.38 -28.77
CA ARG A 80 8.37 -80.96 -29.05
C ARG A 80 7.00 -80.29 -28.90
N PHE A 81 5.92 -80.91 -29.38
CA PHE A 81 4.57 -80.40 -29.21
C PHE A 81 4.21 -80.26 -27.73
N LEU A 82 4.46 -81.30 -26.92
CA LEU A 82 4.20 -81.27 -25.48
C LEU A 82 5.04 -80.18 -24.77
N LYS A 83 6.25 -79.96 -25.24
CA LYS A 83 7.11 -78.88 -24.70
C LYS A 83 6.60 -77.48 -25.07
N GLU A 84 6.23 -77.27 -26.31
CA GLU A 84 5.67 -75.98 -26.76
C GLU A 84 4.26 -75.73 -26.11
N TRP A 85 3.47 -76.79 -25.94
CA TRP A 85 2.24 -76.76 -25.16
C TRP A 85 2.49 -76.21 -23.74
N LYS A 86 3.42 -76.76 -23.00
CA LYS A 86 3.74 -76.32 -21.63
C LYS A 86 4.27 -74.88 -21.58
N LYS A 87 4.93 -74.43 -22.58
CA LYS A 87 5.37 -73.03 -22.71
C LYS A 87 4.19 -72.07 -22.86
N MET A 88 3.20 -72.48 -23.66
CA MET A 88 2.00 -71.68 -23.89
C MET A 88 1.15 -71.61 -22.61
N ASP A 89 0.99 -72.70 -21.87
CA ASP A 89 0.32 -72.74 -20.58
C ASP A 89 0.97 -71.79 -19.57
N THR A 90 2.30 -71.87 -19.44
CA THR A 90 3.08 -70.95 -18.61
C THR A 90 2.93 -69.48 -19.06
N TRP A 91 2.83 -69.24 -20.37
CA TRP A 91 2.66 -67.90 -20.91
C TRP A 91 1.30 -67.32 -20.52
N ILE A 92 0.20 -68.09 -20.56
CA ILE A 92 -1.14 -67.67 -20.14
C ILE A 92 -1.11 -67.23 -18.66
N ASP A 93 -0.47 -68.01 -17.78
CA ASP A 93 -0.34 -67.69 -16.37
C ASP A 93 0.47 -66.44 -16.09
N ILE A 94 1.55 -66.20 -16.87
CA ILE A 94 2.40 -65.02 -16.77
C ILE A 94 1.63 -63.74 -17.20
N GLN A 95 0.73 -63.86 -18.18
CA GLN A 95 -0.03 -62.72 -18.65
C GLN A 95 -1.11 -62.27 -17.67
N ARG A 96 -1.68 -63.14 -16.85
CA ARG A 96 -2.79 -62.82 -15.93
C ARG A 96 -2.57 -61.65 -14.99
N PRO A 97 -1.40 -61.48 -14.33
CA PRO A 97 -1.12 -60.33 -13.49
C PRO A 97 -0.84 -59.02 -14.24
N THR A 98 -0.59 -59.05 -15.56
CA THR A 98 -0.31 -57.85 -16.38
C THR A 98 -1.59 -57.19 -16.90
N LEU A 99 -2.73 -57.85 -16.82
CA LEU A 99 -4.02 -57.36 -17.30
C LEU A 99 -4.55 -56.23 -16.40
N THR A 100 -5.04 -55.18 -17.03
CA THR A 100 -5.48 -53.97 -16.34
C THR A 100 -6.99 -53.80 -16.27
N THR A 101 -7.76 -54.56 -17.05
CA THR A 101 -9.21 -54.45 -17.11
C THR A 101 -9.94 -55.80 -16.97
N ASP A 102 -11.17 -55.77 -16.45
CA ASP A 102 -12.05 -56.96 -16.41
C ASP A 102 -12.34 -57.56 -17.79
N LYS A 103 -12.34 -56.72 -18.84
CA LYS A 103 -12.52 -57.18 -20.23
C LYS A 103 -11.37 -58.03 -20.71
N GLU A 104 -10.14 -57.60 -20.43
CA GLU A 104 -8.92 -58.38 -20.77
C GLU A 104 -8.89 -59.68 -19.95
N GLY A 105 -9.24 -59.63 -18.66
CA GLY A 105 -9.33 -60.85 -17.85
C GLY A 105 -10.31 -61.87 -18.40
N LYS A 106 -11.51 -61.46 -18.82
CA LYS A 106 -12.49 -62.37 -19.43
C LYS A 106 -12.03 -62.98 -20.75
N ILE A 107 -11.33 -62.17 -21.58
CA ILE A 107 -10.78 -62.70 -22.85
C ILE A 107 -9.66 -63.67 -22.55
N LEU A 108 -8.80 -63.46 -21.56
CA LEU A 108 -7.76 -64.42 -21.17
C LEU A 108 -8.35 -65.72 -20.66
N ASP A 109 -9.45 -65.67 -19.86
CA ASP A 109 -10.19 -66.86 -19.43
C ASP A 109 -10.79 -67.63 -20.63
N GLN A 110 -11.28 -66.91 -21.67
CA GLN A 110 -11.76 -67.54 -22.88
C GLN A 110 -10.61 -68.17 -23.68
N ILE A 111 -9.44 -67.51 -23.75
CA ILE A 111 -8.22 -68.05 -24.36
C ILE A 111 -7.82 -69.33 -23.64
N ASN A 112 -7.82 -69.37 -22.31
CA ASN A 112 -7.50 -70.56 -21.52
C ASN A 112 -8.42 -71.73 -21.84
N ALA A 113 -9.75 -71.47 -21.88
CA ALA A 113 -10.75 -72.49 -22.20
C ALA A 113 -10.59 -72.99 -23.66
N ALA A 114 -10.40 -72.09 -24.64
CA ALA A 114 -10.19 -72.47 -26.02
C ALA A 114 -8.85 -73.23 -26.24
N TYR A 115 -7.89 -72.90 -25.39
CA TYR A 115 -6.60 -73.60 -25.39
C TYR A 115 -6.71 -75.05 -24.86
N ASP A 116 -7.51 -75.28 -23.81
CA ASP A 116 -7.84 -76.60 -23.31
C ASP A 116 -8.58 -77.41 -24.38
N ASP A 117 -9.53 -76.81 -25.12
CA ASP A 117 -10.24 -77.45 -26.22
C ASP A 117 -9.31 -77.82 -27.38
N TYR A 118 -8.37 -76.94 -27.73
CA TYR A 118 -7.35 -77.18 -28.74
C TYR A 118 -6.47 -78.38 -28.32
N PHE A 119 -6.03 -78.42 -27.06
CA PHE A 119 -5.22 -79.54 -26.53
C PHE A 119 -5.97 -80.85 -26.56
N ALA A 120 -7.22 -80.86 -26.16
CA ALA A 120 -8.06 -82.06 -26.22
C ALA A 120 -8.20 -82.58 -27.66
N ALA A 121 -8.41 -81.66 -28.63
CA ALA A 121 -8.49 -82.04 -30.05
C ALA A 121 -7.13 -82.58 -30.59
N ALA A 122 -6.03 -81.91 -30.22
CA ALA A 122 -4.67 -82.32 -30.63
C ALA A 122 -4.28 -83.68 -30.03
N THR A 123 -4.57 -83.90 -28.75
CA THR A 123 -4.30 -85.17 -28.07
C THR A 123 -5.10 -86.33 -28.68
N ASN A 124 -6.37 -86.05 -29.02
CA ASN A 124 -7.20 -87.07 -29.72
C ASN A 124 -6.63 -87.40 -31.10
N LEU A 125 -6.17 -86.38 -31.87
CA LEU A 125 -5.49 -86.62 -33.16
C LEU A 125 -4.20 -87.44 -32.97
N LEU A 126 -3.36 -87.08 -31.96
CA LEU A 126 -2.12 -87.80 -31.67
C LEU A 126 -2.40 -89.27 -31.33
N GLN A 127 -3.44 -89.62 -30.55
CA GLN A 127 -3.88 -91.01 -30.24
C GLN A 127 -4.33 -91.73 -31.50
N GLN A 128 -5.15 -91.07 -32.37
CA GLN A 128 -5.63 -91.70 -33.59
C GLN A 128 -4.49 -92.03 -34.57
N VAL A 129 -3.44 -91.20 -34.63
CA VAL A 129 -2.23 -91.44 -35.43
C VAL A 129 -1.42 -92.60 -34.87
N VAL A 130 -1.39 -92.84 -33.61
CA VAL A 130 -0.69 -94.00 -32.95
C VAL A 130 -1.46 -95.27 -33.12
N ASP A 131 -2.80 -95.35 -32.94
CA ASP A 131 -3.58 -96.56 -32.83
C ASP A 131 -3.87 -97.27 -34.18
N ARG A 132 -3.52 -96.70 -35.34
CA ARG A 132 -3.68 -97.31 -36.69
C ARG A 132 -5.07 -97.92 -37.02
N THR A 133 -6.10 -97.58 -36.25
CA THR A 133 -7.37 -98.39 -36.26
C THR A 133 -8.46 -97.76 -37.14
N SER A 134 -8.24 -96.65 -37.81
CA SER A 134 -9.25 -96.02 -38.65
C SER A 134 -8.73 -95.90 -40.11
N ASN A 135 -9.46 -96.54 -41.02
CA ASN A 135 -9.27 -96.35 -42.46
C ASN A 135 -9.91 -94.99 -42.94
N ASP A 136 -10.55 -94.30 -42.02
CA ASP A 136 -11.07 -92.98 -42.26
C ASP A 136 -9.96 -91.92 -42.11
N ARG A 137 -9.80 -91.15 -43.17
CA ARG A 137 -8.83 -90.05 -43.19
C ARG A 137 -9.13 -89.14 -41.97
N PRO A 138 -8.10 -88.73 -41.24
CA PRO A 138 -8.26 -87.87 -39.98
C PRO A 138 -8.76 -86.47 -40.26
N LEU A 139 -9.50 -86.31 -41.40
CA LEU A 139 -9.99 -85.03 -41.92
C LEU A 139 -10.92 -84.31 -40.89
N ALA A 140 -11.74 -85.03 -40.16
CA ALA A 140 -12.62 -84.46 -39.15
C ALA A 140 -11.86 -83.97 -37.89
N ALA A 141 -10.76 -84.69 -37.51
CA ALA A 141 -9.91 -84.26 -36.41
C ALA A 141 -9.06 -83.04 -36.81
N PHE A 142 -8.57 -82.97 -38.06
CA PHE A 142 -7.88 -81.79 -38.55
C PHE A 142 -8.76 -80.57 -38.59
N ARG A 143 -10.04 -80.69 -39.05
CA ARG A 143 -10.98 -79.55 -39.02
C ARG A 143 -11.19 -79.02 -37.62
N LYS A 144 -11.34 -79.92 -36.62
CA LYS A 144 -11.49 -79.52 -35.22
C LYS A 144 -10.30 -78.72 -34.70
N ILE A 145 -9.09 -79.13 -35.08
CA ILE A 145 -7.87 -78.40 -34.71
C ILE A 145 -7.78 -77.07 -35.42
N GLU A 146 -8.08 -77.04 -36.73
CA GLU A 146 -8.14 -75.77 -37.49
C GLU A 146 -9.16 -74.79 -36.92
N ASP A 147 -10.36 -75.25 -36.57
CA ASP A 147 -11.39 -74.44 -35.92
C ASP A 147 -10.92 -73.94 -34.55
N ALA A 148 -10.31 -74.79 -33.73
CA ALA A 148 -9.80 -74.44 -32.41
C ALA A 148 -8.62 -73.47 -32.48
N SER A 149 -7.67 -73.68 -33.40
CA SER A 149 -6.55 -72.76 -33.67
C SER A 149 -7.04 -71.43 -34.18
N SER A 150 -7.99 -71.42 -35.11
CA SER A 150 -8.60 -70.18 -35.63
C SER A 150 -9.32 -69.42 -34.52
N SER A 151 -10.05 -70.13 -33.62
CA SER A 151 -10.70 -69.53 -32.45
C SER A 151 -9.69 -68.91 -31.50
N LEU A 152 -8.61 -69.62 -31.17
CA LEU A 152 -7.50 -69.11 -30.33
C LEU A 152 -6.87 -67.87 -30.94
N LEU A 153 -6.53 -67.83 -32.22
CA LEU A 153 -5.99 -66.68 -32.90
C LEU A 153 -6.96 -65.50 -32.88
N GLY A 154 -8.27 -65.78 -33.08
CA GLY A 154 -9.34 -64.76 -32.97
C GLY A 154 -9.43 -64.14 -31.61
N LEU A 155 -9.33 -64.95 -30.53
CA LEU A 155 -9.32 -64.47 -29.13
C LEU A 155 -8.03 -63.68 -28.84
N GLY A 156 -6.87 -64.09 -29.41
CA GLY A 156 -5.65 -63.32 -29.29
C GLY A 156 -5.79 -61.93 -29.89
N TYR A 157 -6.41 -61.78 -31.07
CA TYR A 157 -6.71 -60.47 -31.63
C TYR A 157 -7.68 -59.64 -30.76
N GLN A 158 -8.67 -60.30 -30.17
CA GLN A 158 -9.58 -59.59 -29.24
C GLN A 158 -8.84 -59.11 -28.00
N LEU A 159 -7.90 -59.86 -27.45
CA LEU A 159 -7.08 -59.44 -26.32
C LEU A 159 -6.23 -58.20 -26.64
N VAL A 160 -5.57 -58.22 -27.82
CA VAL A 160 -4.80 -57.09 -28.29
C VAL A 160 -5.66 -55.86 -28.47
N ASN A 161 -6.83 -56.00 -29.08
CA ASN A 161 -7.78 -54.88 -29.24
C ASN A 161 -8.29 -54.34 -27.92
N ALA A 162 -8.62 -55.22 -26.95
CA ALA A 162 -9.04 -54.82 -25.61
C ALA A 162 -7.92 -54.06 -24.89
N HIS A 163 -6.68 -54.52 -25.02
CA HIS A 163 -5.52 -53.84 -24.45
C HIS A 163 -5.27 -52.47 -25.10
N HIS A 164 -5.40 -52.37 -26.43
CA HIS A 164 -5.29 -51.12 -27.12
C HIS A 164 -6.42 -50.09 -26.74
N GLU A 165 -7.64 -50.59 -26.56
CA GLU A 165 -8.76 -49.77 -26.08
C GLU A 165 -8.54 -49.27 -24.65
N SER A 166 -8.01 -50.16 -23.78
CA SER A 166 -7.60 -49.79 -22.41
C SER A 166 -6.56 -48.71 -22.37
N LEU A 167 -5.51 -48.83 -23.20
CA LEU A 167 -4.45 -47.84 -23.36
C LEU A 167 -4.97 -46.49 -23.86
N THR A 168 -5.84 -46.51 -24.89
CA THR A 168 -6.42 -45.24 -25.41
C THR A 168 -7.30 -44.53 -24.42
N ARG A 169 -8.11 -45.26 -23.61
CA ARG A 169 -8.91 -44.68 -22.52
C ARG A 169 -8.00 -44.08 -21.45
N PHE A 170 -6.98 -44.83 -21.00
CA PHE A 170 -6.01 -44.35 -20.03
C PHE A 170 -5.33 -43.05 -20.47
N LEU A 171 -4.93 -42.96 -21.75
CA LEU A 171 -4.34 -41.76 -22.35
C LEU A 171 -5.31 -40.57 -22.33
N ALA A 172 -6.57 -40.80 -22.71
CA ALA A 172 -7.59 -39.77 -22.73
C ALA A 172 -7.89 -39.22 -21.33
N ASP A 173 -8.01 -40.10 -20.33
CA ASP A 173 -8.27 -39.70 -18.94
C ASP A 173 -7.06 -38.95 -18.34
N SER A 174 -5.86 -39.38 -18.68
CA SER A 174 -4.63 -38.70 -18.29
C SER A 174 -4.50 -37.32 -18.90
N GLN A 175 -4.80 -37.16 -20.19
CA GLN A 175 -4.81 -35.86 -20.87
C GLN A 175 -5.84 -34.93 -20.23
N ARG A 176 -7.02 -35.44 -19.87
CA ARG A 176 -8.06 -34.66 -19.19
C ARG A 176 -7.60 -34.18 -17.82
N SER A 177 -6.97 -35.05 -17.03
CA SER A 177 -6.43 -34.71 -15.71
C SER A 177 -5.34 -33.63 -15.81
N LEU A 178 -4.41 -33.77 -16.78
CA LEU A 178 -3.36 -32.78 -17.03
C LEU A 178 -3.94 -31.43 -17.48
N ALA A 179 -5.01 -31.45 -18.29
CA ALA A 179 -5.68 -30.23 -18.72
C ALA A 179 -6.30 -29.49 -17.52
N ILE A 180 -6.97 -30.20 -16.60
CA ILE A 180 -7.52 -29.61 -15.37
C ILE A 180 -6.40 -29.00 -14.50
N LEU A 181 -5.30 -29.72 -14.31
CA LEU A 181 -4.16 -29.21 -13.54
C LEU A 181 -3.57 -27.97 -14.18
N ARG A 182 -3.46 -27.93 -15.50
CA ARG A 182 -2.99 -26.75 -16.24
C ARG A 182 -3.90 -25.53 -16.01
N GLU A 183 -5.20 -25.70 -16.12
CA GLU A 183 -6.17 -24.61 -15.87
C GLU A 183 -6.12 -24.11 -14.42
N LEU A 184 -5.93 -24.99 -13.46
CA LEU A 184 -5.75 -24.63 -12.05
C LEU A 184 -4.48 -23.80 -11.82
N ILE A 185 -3.37 -24.17 -12.49
CA ILE A 185 -2.11 -23.42 -12.40
C ILE A 185 -2.27 -22.02 -13.01
N PHE A 186 -2.87 -21.90 -14.20
CA PHE A 186 -3.12 -20.60 -14.83
C PHE A 186 -4.07 -19.73 -14.01
N GLY A 187 -5.13 -20.30 -13.45
CA GLY A 187 -6.04 -19.60 -12.55
C GLY A 187 -5.35 -19.08 -11.29
N ALA A 188 -4.49 -19.90 -10.68
CA ALA A 188 -3.71 -19.50 -9.51
C ALA A 188 -2.67 -18.42 -9.82
N LEU A 189 -1.99 -18.48 -10.98
CA LEU A 189 -1.06 -17.45 -11.44
C LEU A 189 -1.78 -16.12 -11.70
N PHE A 190 -2.95 -16.16 -12.33
CA PHE A 190 -3.78 -14.97 -12.54
C PHE A 190 -4.22 -14.34 -11.21
N LEU A 191 -4.68 -15.15 -10.27
CA LEU A 191 -5.04 -14.69 -8.92
C LEU A 191 -3.85 -14.05 -8.20
N LEU A 192 -2.66 -14.64 -8.32
CA LEU A 192 -1.43 -14.08 -7.75
C LEU A 192 -1.11 -12.70 -8.34
N LEU A 193 -1.24 -12.54 -9.65
CA LEU A 193 -1.01 -11.27 -10.34
C LEU A 193 -1.99 -10.20 -9.86
N VAL A 194 -3.27 -10.53 -9.72
CA VAL A 194 -4.30 -9.61 -9.19
C VAL A 194 -4.00 -9.20 -7.74
N LEU A 195 -3.57 -10.16 -6.91
CA LEU A 195 -3.18 -9.90 -5.51
C LEU A 195 -1.98 -8.94 -5.42
N VAL A 196 -0.94 -9.15 -6.23
CA VAL A 196 0.25 -8.29 -6.27
C VAL A 196 -0.09 -6.90 -6.77
N ALA A 197 -0.91 -6.78 -7.83
CA ALA A 197 -1.37 -5.49 -8.34
C ALA A 197 -2.21 -4.73 -7.30
N SER A 198 -3.11 -5.42 -6.63
CA SER A 198 -3.93 -4.85 -5.54
C SER A 198 -3.06 -4.36 -4.37
N LEU A 199 -2.07 -5.16 -3.96
CA LEU A 199 -1.12 -4.78 -2.93
C LEU A 199 -0.32 -3.52 -3.32
N ALA A 200 0.15 -3.44 -4.57
CA ALA A 200 0.87 -2.26 -5.08
C ALA A 200 0.01 -1.00 -5.02
N VAL A 201 -1.28 -1.08 -5.38
CA VAL A 201 -2.23 0.04 -5.28
C VAL A 201 -2.43 0.48 -3.83
N VAL A 202 -2.59 -0.47 -2.90
CA VAL A 202 -2.77 -0.18 -1.47
C VAL A 202 -1.52 0.51 -0.90
N VAL A 203 -0.32 -0.01 -1.18
CA VAL A 203 0.96 0.59 -0.75
C VAL A 203 1.13 1.99 -1.33
N TYR A 204 0.83 2.19 -2.61
CA TYR A 204 0.92 3.50 -3.25
C TYR A 204 -0.01 4.53 -2.59
N ARG A 205 -1.29 4.18 -2.39
CA ARG A 205 -2.30 5.11 -1.85
C ARG A 205 -2.14 5.38 -0.36
N GLU A 206 -1.81 4.37 0.44
CA GLU A 206 -1.79 4.51 1.91
C GLU A 206 -0.41 4.89 2.46
N MET A 207 0.67 4.65 1.73
CA MET A 207 2.03 4.90 2.19
C MET A 207 2.78 5.95 1.36
N ILE A 208 2.84 5.78 0.05
CA ILE A 208 3.68 6.64 -0.82
C ILE A 208 3.05 8.03 -0.99
N MET A 209 1.77 8.10 -1.32
CA MET A 209 1.07 9.36 -1.59
C MET A 209 1.06 10.31 -0.36
N PRO A 210 0.67 9.87 0.86
CA PRO A 210 0.70 10.74 2.04
C PRO A 210 2.12 11.12 2.47
N LEU A 211 3.12 10.27 2.23
CA LEU A 211 4.52 10.59 2.52
C LEU A 211 5.04 11.69 1.57
N ARG A 212 4.72 11.62 0.28
CA ARG A 212 5.04 12.67 -0.70
C ARG A 212 4.40 14.01 -0.32
N MET A 213 3.13 14.01 0.08
CA MET A 213 2.44 15.24 0.50
C MET A 213 3.14 15.88 1.70
N LYS A 214 3.51 15.10 2.72
CA LYS A 214 4.24 15.61 3.88
C LYS A 214 5.63 16.14 3.52
N LEU A 215 6.33 15.51 2.58
CA LEU A 215 7.62 15.98 2.10
C LEU A 215 7.49 17.35 1.40
N VAL A 216 6.51 17.52 0.53
CA VAL A 216 6.26 18.80 -0.16
C VAL A 216 5.93 19.90 0.85
N GLU A 217 5.05 19.62 1.82
CA GLU A 217 4.70 20.56 2.89
C GLU A 217 5.93 20.95 3.73
N SER A 218 6.72 19.96 4.15
CA SER A 218 7.95 20.18 4.92
C SER A 218 8.97 21.03 4.14
N HIS A 219 9.17 20.74 2.86
CA HIS A 219 10.06 21.54 2.01
C HIS A 219 9.59 23.00 1.86
N ALA A 220 8.29 23.22 1.70
CA ALA A 220 7.73 24.57 1.62
C ALA A 220 7.96 25.37 2.93
N ILE A 221 7.82 24.72 4.08
CA ILE A 221 8.10 25.32 5.39
C ILE A 221 9.58 25.65 5.52
N ILE A 222 10.49 24.73 5.18
CA ILE A 222 11.94 24.95 5.25
C ILE A 222 12.36 26.12 4.33
N GLN A 223 11.92 26.14 3.07
CA GLN A 223 12.23 27.23 2.14
C GLN A 223 11.74 28.58 2.66
N ARG A 224 10.55 28.62 3.28
CA ARG A 224 10.02 29.85 3.90
C ARG A 224 10.90 30.30 5.08
N GLN A 225 11.36 29.37 5.92
CA GLN A 225 12.27 29.66 7.03
C GLN A 225 13.64 30.14 6.56
N GLU A 226 14.22 29.52 5.52
CA GLU A 226 15.49 29.93 4.93
C GLU A 226 15.43 31.35 4.34
N LYS A 227 14.35 31.67 3.60
CA LYS A 227 14.12 33.02 3.06
C LYS A 227 14.02 34.04 4.20
N LEU A 228 13.32 33.72 5.29
CA LEU A 228 13.19 34.60 6.43
C LEU A 228 14.51 34.76 7.21
N ALA A 229 15.28 33.69 7.33
CA ALA A 229 16.60 33.73 7.97
C ALA A 229 17.60 34.60 7.16
N SER A 230 17.64 34.40 5.84
CA SER A 230 18.46 35.22 4.94
C SER A 230 18.07 36.72 4.98
N LEU A 231 16.75 36.98 4.95
CA LEU A 231 16.23 38.34 5.13
C LEU A 231 16.64 38.94 6.48
N GLY A 232 16.67 38.11 7.53
CA GLY A 232 17.07 38.53 8.89
C GLY A 232 18.51 38.99 8.99
N VAL A 233 19.42 38.29 8.32
CA VAL A 233 20.86 38.62 8.32
C VAL A 233 21.07 39.96 7.54
N LEU A 234 20.47 40.07 6.36
CA LEU A 234 20.53 41.30 5.55
C LEU A 234 19.89 42.49 6.25
N ALA A 235 18.71 42.28 6.86
CA ALA A 235 18.02 43.34 7.58
C ALA A 235 18.81 43.87 8.77
N ALA A 236 19.56 43.01 9.47
CA ALA A 236 20.39 43.47 10.61
C ALA A 236 21.54 44.39 10.18
N GLY A 237 22.22 44.06 9.10
CA GLY A 237 23.27 44.94 8.53
C GLY A 237 22.71 46.28 8.04
N VAL A 238 21.66 46.21 7.19
CA VAL A 238 21.00 47.40 6.63
C VAL A 238 20.41 48.30 7.72
N ALA A 239 19.80 47.72 8.76
CA ALA A 239 19.21 48.50 9.85
C ALA A 239 20.26 49.25 10.65
N HIS A 240 21.45 48.68 10.85
CA HIS A 240 22.55 49.36 11.53
C HIS A 240 23.09 50.53 10.67
N GLU A 241 23.21 50.27 9.35
CA GLU A 241 23.66 51.31 8.38
C GLU A 241 22.63 52.43 8.19
N ILE A 242 21.34 52.16 8.31
CA ILE A 242 20.28 53.21 8.27
C ILE A 242 20.18 53.96 9.60
N ARG A 243 20.32 53.28 10.74
CA ARG A 243 20.19 53.90 12.07
C ARG A 243 21.29 54.99 12.29
N ASN A 244 22.50 54.75 11.79
CA ASN A 244 23.62 55.66 11.96
C ASN A 244 23.36 57.03 11.34
N PRO A 245 23.01 57.18 10.03
CA PRO A 245 22.68 58.47 9.43
C PRO A 245 21.42 59.09 10.05
N LEU A 246 20.39 58.28 10.38
CA LEU A 246 19.20 58.85 11.04
C LEU A 246 19.53 59.47 12.39
N THR A 247 20.41 58.88 13.19
CA THR A 247 20.88 59.43 14.46
C THR A 247 21.64 60.73 14.26
N ALA A 248 22.51 60.80 13.26
CA ALA A 248 23.25 62.00 12.91
C ALA A 248 22.32 63.15 12.46
N ILE A 249 21.32 62.85 11.59
CA ILE A 249 20.33 63.84 11.12
C ILE A 249 19.49 64.30 12.31
N LYS A 250 19.04 63.44 13.20
CA LYS A 250 18.26 63.76 14.37
C LYS A 250 19.00 64.67 15.34
N ALA A 251 20.31 64.42 15.56
CA ALA A 251 21.16 65.25 16.38
C ALA A 251 21.30 66.68 15.81
N ARG A 252 21.52 66.81 14.45
CA ARG A 252 21.60 68.07 13.77
C ARG A 252 20.27 68.83 13.80
N LEU A 253 19.15 68.11 13.56
CA LEU A 253 17.82 68.70 13.62
C LEU A 253 17.52 69.24 15.01
N PHE A 254 17.86 68.51 16.06
CA PHE A 254 17.69 68.95 17.43
C PHE A 254 18.46 70.22 17.76
N THR A 255 19.71 70.32 17.27
CA THR A 255 20.54 71.52 17.44
C THR A 255 19.94 72.71 16.71
N GLN A 256 19.48 72.52 15.44
CA GLN A 256 18.82 73.53 14.67
C GLN A 256 17.50 74.00 15.30
N GLN A 257 16.70 73.08 15.79
CA GLN A 257 15.41 73.36 16.44
C GLN A 257 15.57 74.29 17.67
N LYS A 258 16.68 74.15 18.40
CA LYS A 258 16.98 75.02 19.54
C LYS A 258 17.32 76.46 19.18
N SER A 259 17.77 76.72 17.97
CA SER A 259 18.15 78.09 17.47
C SER A 259 17.00 78.73 16.74
N LEU A 260 15.87 78.07 16.54
CA LEU A 260 14.71 78.67 15.85
C LEU A 260 13.65 79.17 16.82
N GLU A 261 12.97 80.23 16.42
CA GLU A 261 11.85 80.81 17.20
C GLU A 261 10.65 79.83 17.18
N HIS A 262 10.08 79.52 18.36
CA HIS A 262 8.91 78.67 18.49
C HIS A 262 7.70 79.31 17.74
N GLY A 263 7.07 78.50 16.82
CA GLY A 263 5.95 78.94 15.99
C GLY A 263 6.38 79.56 14.63
N SER A 264 7.66 79.67 14.36
CA SER A 264 8.12 80.01 13.02
C SER A 264 7.92 78.87 12.00
N SER A 265 7.71 79.22 10.73
CA SER A 265 7.59 78.18 9.67
C SER A 265 8.78 77.19 9.69
N ALA A 266 9.99 77.76 9.87
CA ALA A 266 11.22 76.93 9.94
C ALA A 266 11.22 75.97 11.17
N TYR A 267 10.67 76.40 12.30
CA TYR A 267 10.50 75.51 13.47
C TYR A 267 9.49 74.41 13.19
N GLU A 268 8.35 74.70 12.56
CA GLU A 268 7.34 73.71 12.21
C GLU A 268 7.90 72.70 11.18
N ASP A 269 8.70 73.12 10.22
CA ASP A 269 9.39 72.21 9.30
C ASP A 269 10.29 71.22 10.04
N THR A 270 11.05 71.71 11.04
CA THR A 270 11.86 70.79 11.86
C THR A 270 11.03 69.77 12.66
N VAL A 271 9.86 70.14 13.13
CA VAL A 271 8.93 69.23 13.81
C VAL A 271 8.42 68.16 12.83
N VAL A 272 8.08 68.53 11.61
CA VAL A 272 7.65 67.58 10.55
C VAL A 272 8.77 66.62 10.21
N ILE A 273 9.99 67.12 9.96
CA ILE A 273 11.18 66.30 9.67
C ILE A 273 11.45 65.34 10.85
N GLY A 274 11.38 65.83 12.09
CA GLY A 274 11.59 64.98 13.28
C GLY A 274 10.57 63.83 13.38
N LYS A 275 9.29 64.11 13.04
CA LYS A 275 8.27 63.07 12.96
C LYS A 275 8.59 61.99 11.92
N GLU A 276 9.09 62.39 10.73
CA GLU A 276 9.41 61.45 9.70
C GLU A 276 10.67 60.61 10.02
N ILE A 277 11.67 61.22 10.66
CA ILE A 277 12.84 60.45 11.19
C ILE A 277 12.36 59.36 12.19
N ASN A 278 11.49 59.72 13.14
CA ASN A 278 10.96 58.77 14.11
C ASN A 278 10.12 57.66 13.44
N ARG A 279 9.42 58.01 12.35
CA ARG A 279 8.71 57.02 11.53
C ARG A 279 9.67 56.03 10.86
N LEU A 280 10.75 56.53 10.24
CA LEU A 280 11.77 55.67 9.63
C LEU A 280 12.46 54.76 10.65
N GLU A 281 12.82 55.29 11.84
CA GLU A 281 13.35 54.46 12.95
C GLU A 281 12.41 53.32 13.32
N ARG A 282 11.09 53.58 13.35
CA ARG A 282 10.05 52.54 13.64
C ARG A 282 10.00 51.51 12.53
N ILE A 283 10.02 51.91 11.25
CA ILE A 283 10.02 50.99 10.10
C ILE A 283 11.22 50.06 10.17
N VAL A 284 12.41 50.58 10.41
CA VAL A 284 13.65 49.82 10.53
C VAL A 284 13.56 48.81 11.70
N LYS A 285 13.06 49.27 12.84
CA LYS A 285 12.85 48.39 14.02
C LYS A 285 11.86 47.28 13.71
N ASP A 286 10.75 47.56 13.08
CA ASP A 286 9.71 46.57 12.74
C ASP A 286 10.25 45.55 11.73
N VAL A 287 10.99 45.98 10.69
CA VAL A 287 11.65 45.09 9.73
C VAL A 287 12.61 44.15 10.42
N LEU A 288 13.44 44.64 11.35
CA LEU A 288 14.37 43.83 12.14
C LEU A 288 13.62 42.79 12.99
N GLN A 289 12.59 43.22 13.71
CA GLN A 289 11.81 42.32 14.55
C GLN A 289 11.06 41.27 13.75
N PHE A 290 10.58 41.61 12.57
CA PHE A 290 9.97 40.69 11.64
C PHE A 290 10.99 39.69 11.11
N ALA A 291 12.18 40.14 10.68
CA ALA A 291 13.20 39.28 10.08
C ALA A 291 13.88 38.38 11.10
N ARG A 292 14.21 38.89 12.30
CA ARG A 292 14.86 38.14 13.38
C ARG A 292 14.22 38.49 14.73
N PRO A 293 13.04 37.91 15.05
CA PRO A 293 12.43 38.12 16.37
C PRO A 293 13.31 37.49 17.46
N PRO A 294 13.56 38.21 18.56
CA PRO A 294 14.31 37.68 19.67
C PRO A 294 13.65 36.41 20.22
N GLU A 295 14.47 35.48 20.74
CA GLU A 295 13.93 34.31 21.41
C GLU A 295 13.21 34.73 22.69
N PRO A 296 11.99 34.23 22.97
CA PRO A 296 11.26 34.60 24.14
C PRO A 296 11.88 33.98 25.40
N HIS A 297 11.96 34.77 26.44
CA HIS A 297 12.32 34.25 27.76
C HIS A 297 11.02 33.84 28.48
N LEU A 298 10.67 32.55 28.28
CA LEU A 298 9.43 32.01 28.82
C LEU A 298 9.54 31.74 30.32
N VAL A 299 8.72 32.45 31.10
CA VAL A 299 8.58 32.27 32.55
C VAL A 299 7.10 32.12 32.91
N PRO A 300 6.76 31.53 34.06
CA PRO A 300 5.38 31.53 34.54
C PRO A 300 4.90 32.97 34.84
N VAL A 301 3.82 33.38 34.16
CA VAL A 301 3.24 34.72 34.28
C VAL A 301 1.73 34.58 34.49
N ARG A 302 1.16 35.37 35.40
CA ARG A 302 -0.32 35.50 35.52
C ARG A 302 -0.84 36.20 34.27
N ALA A 303 -1.91 35.69 33.70
CA ALA A 303 -2.46 36.15 32.42
C ALA A 303 -3.03 37.56 32.48
N ASP A 304 -3.56 37.99 33.63
CA ASP A 304 -4.11 39.35 33.82
C ASP A 304 -3.03 40.44 33.94
N PHE A 305 -1.83 40.09 34.33
CA PHE A 305 -0.76 41.04 34.61
C PHE A 305 -0.32 41.88 33.37
N PRO A 306 -0.01 41.31 32.23
CA PRO A 306 0.34 42.09 31.02
C PRO A 306 -0.79 43.00 30.55
N LEU A 307 -2.07 42.60 30.72
CA LEU A 307 -3.24 43.41 30.34
C LEU A 307 -3.38 44.63 31.23
N ARG A 308 -3.21 44.49 32.57
CA ARG A 308 -3.26 45.58 33.49
C ARG A 308 -2.16 46.60 33.25
N GLU A 309 -0.91 46.15 33.11
CA GLU A 309 0.22 47.03 32.83
C GLU A 309 0.04 47.81 31.52
N VAL A 310 -0.42 47.16 30.45
CA VAL A 310 -0.65 47.83 29.18
C VAL A 310 -1.85 48.78 29.25
N ALA A 311 -2.89 48.45 30.03
CA ALA A 311 -4.01 49.34 30.22
C ALA A 311 -3.58 50.64 30.90
N GLU A 312 -2.79 50.55 31.99
CA GLU A 312 -2.24 51.76 32.67
C GLU A 312 -1.37 52.60 31.75
N LEU A 313 -0.54 51.95 30.94
CA LEU A 313 0.37 52.64 30.01
C LEU A 313 -0.39 53.38 28.89
N MET A 314 -1.43 52.77 28.31
CA MET A 314 -2.11 53.26 27.10
C MET A 314 -3.31 54.15 27.41
N ALA A 315 -3.92 54.09 28.58
CA ALA A 315 -5.11 54.85 28.93
C ALA A 315 -4.95 56.40 28.77
N PRO A 316 -3.85 57.03 29.21
CA PRO A 316 -3.67 58.47 29.04
C PRO A 316 -3.57 58.91 27.56
N GLN A 317 -2.97 58.07 26.70
CA GLN A 317 -2.85 58.36 25.28
C GLN A 317 -4.20 58.22 24.55
N LEU A 318 -4.98 57.20 24.90
CA LEU A 318 -6.29 56.91 24.30
C LEU A 318 -7.34 57.97 24.71
N ALA A 319 -7.28 58.47 25.94
CA ALA A 319 -8.16 59.51 26.46
C ALA A 319 -8.08 60.82 25.64
N LYS A 320 -6.93 61.13 25.04
CA LYS A 320 -6.75 62.32 24.14
C LYS A 320 -7.66 62.26 22.92
N ASN A 321 -8.04 61.07 22.48
CA ASN A 321 -8.95 60.85 21.35
C ASN A 321 -10.35 60.40 21.80
N ALA A 322 -10.71 60.62 23.07
CA ALA A 322 -11.98 60.18 23.66
C ALA A 322 -12.25 58.69 23.52
N ILE A 323 -11.19 57.85 23.55
CA ILE A 323 -11.30 56.42 23.51
C ILE A 323 -11.20 55.88 24.96
N HIS A 324 -12.20 55.15 25.39
CA HIS A 324 -12.27 54.58 26.75
C HIS A 324 -11.68 53.18 26.77
N LEU A 325 -10.57 53.00 27.48
CA LEU A 325 -9.99 51.63 27.70
C LEU A 325 -10.59 51.07 29.01
N LYS A 326 -11.23 49.90 28.89
CA LYS A 326 -11.90 49.23 30.02
C LYS A 326 -11.29 47.83 30.24
N LEU A 327 -11.18 47.45 31.52
CA LEU A 327 -10.85 46.09 31.92
C LEU A 327 -12.16 45.34 32.23
N GLY A 328 -12.36 44.21 31.54
CA GLY A 328 -13.51 43.33 31.78
C GLY A 328 -13.14 42.14 32.66
N ALA A 329 -13.68 40.97 32.34
CA ALA A 329 -13.37 39.73 33.07
C ALA A 329 -11.89 39.40 33.00
N MET A 330 -11.27 39.09 34.10
CA MET A 330 -9.86 38.74 34.25
C MET A 330 -9.69 37.37 34.89
N THR A 331 -8.69 36.64 34.46
CA THR A 331 -8.31 35.33 35.06
C THR A 331 -6.89 35.40 35.60
N GLU A 332 -6.67 34.84 36.76
CA GLU A 332 -5.34 34.69 37.38
C GLU A 332 -4.60 33.42 36.88
N ALA A 333 -5.14 32.75 35.85
CA ALA A 333 -4.54 31.56 35.30
C ALA A 333 -3.10 31.84 34.86
N MET A 334 -2.22 30.86 35.10
CA MET A 334 -0.81 30.96 34.74
C MET A 334 -0.58 30.52 33.28
N ILE A 335 0.35 31.21 32.60
CA ILE A 335 0.83 30.90 31.25
C ILE A 335 2.36 30.92 31.23
N GLN A 336 2.99 30.19 30.32
CA GLN A 336 4.42 30.31 30.04
C GLN A 336 4.62 31.41 28.99
N ALA A 337 5.18 32.55 29.42
CA ALA A 337 5.32 33.70 28.51
C ALA A 337 6.47 34.63 28.86
N ASP A 338 6.95 35.33 27.83
CA ASP A 338 7.77 36.52 27.96
C ASP A 338 6.83 37.74 28.09
N SER A 339 6.74 38.31 29.31
CA SER A 339 5.83 39.43 29.62
C SER A 339 6.09 40.65 28.74
N GLN A 340 7.36 40.92 28.36
CA GLN A 340 7.70 42.08 27.53
C GLN A 340 7.22 41.89 26.09
N GLN A 341 7.41 40.69 25.52
CA GLN A 341 6.93 40.38 24.20
C GLN A 341 5.38 40.37 24.16
N LEU A 342 4.71 39.83 25.17
CA LEU A 342 3.22 39.91 25.27
C LEU A 342 2.71 41.33 25.37
N LYS A 343 3.37 42.18 26.16
CA LYS A 343 3.01 43.61 26.23
C LYS A 343 3.15 44.29 24.87
N GLN A 344 4.19 43.96 24.11
CA GLN A 344 4.36 44.47 22.77
C GLN A 344 3.23 44.04 21.83
N VAL A 345 2.79 42.76 21.89
CA VAL A 345 1.63 42.30 21.11
C VAL A 345 0.36 43.09 21.51
N LEU A 346 0.08 43.22 22.80
CA LEU A 346 -1.09 43.95 23.31
C LEU A 346 -1.08 45.41 22.90
N ILE A 347 0.06 46.10 23.02
CA ILE A 347 0.21 47.51 22.58
C ILE A 347 -0.10 47.63 21.06
N ASN A 348 0.42 46.71 20.23
CA ASN A 348 0.14 46.72 18.80
C ASN A 348 -1.35 46.53 18.49
N LEU A 349 -2.02 45.58 19.19
CA LEU A 349 -3.45 45.35 19.02
C LEU A 349 -4.28 46.52 19.48
N ILE A 350 -3.96 47.14 20.62
CA ILE A 350 -4.64 48.31 21.13
C ILE A 350 -4.43 49.53 20.23
N GLN A 351 -3.25 49.76 19.67
CA GLN A 351 -2.97 50.80 18.66
C GLN A 351 -3.80 50.60 17.40
N ASN A 352 -3.87 49.36 16.91
CA ASN A 352 -4.72 49.05 15.76
C ASN A 352 -6.21 49.28 16.05
N ALA A 353 -6.68 48.91 17.23
CA ALA A 353 -8.04 49.22 17.71
C ALA A 353 -8.32 50.73 17.76
N ALA A 354 -7.43 51.48 18.38
CA ALA A 354 -7.55 52.95 18.47
C ALA A 354 -7.60 53.61 17.10
N GLU A 355 -6.75 53.18 16.14
CA GLU A 355 -6.75 53.69 14.77
C GLU A 355 -8.01 53.30 13.98
N SER A 356 -8.57 52.11 14.28
CA SER A 356 -9.85 51.66 13.72
C SER A 356 -11.05 52.47 14.23
N ILE A 357 -11.02 52.88 15.48
CA ILE A 357 -12.04 53.72 16.12
C ILE A 357 -11.90 55.17 15.60
N GLY A 358 -10.68 55.69 15.54
CA GLY A 358 -10.38 57.08 15.19
C GLY A 358 -10.65 58.05 16.32
N ARG A 359 -11.91 58.37 16.59
CA ARG A 359 -12.37 59.24 17.72
C ARG A 359 -13.63 58.68 18.34
N SER A 360 -13.72 58.79 19.67
CA SER A 360 -14.90 58.44 20.46
C SER A 360 -15.31 56.97 20.32
N GLY A 361 -14.88 56.14 21.24
CA GLY A 361 -15.21 54.71 21.27
C GLY A 361 -14.65 54.03 22.50
N ALA A 362 -14.68 52.69 22.48
CA ALA A 362 -14.23 51.88 23.61
C ALA A 362 -13.35 50.68 23.13
N ILE A 363 -12.37 50.38 23.96
CA ILE A 363 -11.56 49.16 23.86
C ILE A 363 -11.75 48.39 25.16
N LEU A 364 -12.12 47.11 25.05
CA LEU A 364 -12.33 46.24 26.20
C LEU A 364 -11.26 45.15 26.22
N LEU A 365 -10.53 45.08 27.34
CA LEU A 365 -9.52 44.01 27.54
C LEU A 365 -10.12 42.94 28.47
N ARG A 366 -9.99 41.68 28.06
CA ARG A 366 -10.49 40.54 28.84
C ARG A 366 -9.45 39.42 28.86
N ALA A 367 -9.48 38.63 29.94
CA ALA A 367 -8.75 37.37 30.05
C ALA A 367 -9.66 36.27 30.59
N HIS A 368 -9.77 35.19 29.91
CA HIS A 368 -10.57 34.04 30.33
C HIS A 368 -9.90 32.71 29.95
N THR A 369 -10.38 31.63 30.54
CA THR A 369 -9.91 30.27 30.26
C THR A 369 -10.93 29.54 29.40
N GLY A 370 -10.44 28.63 28.52
CA GLY A 370 -11.30 27.81 27.68
C GLY A 370 -10.57 26.57 27.16
N MET A 371 -11.30 25.71 26.49
CA MET A 371 -10.71 24.57 25.75
C MET A 371 -10.53 24.97 24.30
N GLU A 372 -9.28 24.96 23.85
CA GLU A 372 -8.93 25.45 22.52
C GLU A 372 -8.05 24.45 21.74
N ARG A 373 -8.18 24.46 20.42
CA ARG A 373 -7.35 23.61 19.56
C ARG A 373 -6.03 24.31 19.25
N LEU A 374 -4.96 23.84 19.89
CA LEU A 374 -3.59 24.31 19.72
C LEU A 374 -2.70 23.15 19.21
N ASN A 375 -1.98 23.38 18.12
CA ASN A 375 -1.09 22.37 17.49
C ASN A 375 -1.78 21.03 17.20
N GLY A 376 -3.06 21.09 16.79
CA GLY A 376 -3.83 19.88 16.43
C GLY A 376 -4.48 19.14 17.62
N GLN A 377 -4.19 19.55 18.86
CA GLN A 377 -4.76 18.97 20.09
C GLN A 377 -5.66 19.96 20.81
N THR A 378 -6.79 19.49 21.34
CA THR A 378 -7.66 20.29 22.20
C THR A 378 -7.11 20.24 23.63
N ARG A 379 -6.80 21.41 24.20
CA ARG A 379 -6.25 21.55 25.55
C ARG A 379 -6.73 22.81 26.24
N ALA A 380 -6.54 22.87 27.55
CA ALA A 380 -6.83 24.07 28.33
C ALA A 380 -5.95 25.23 27.86
N ALA A 381 -6.56 26.37 27.63
CA ALA A 381 -5.93 27.60 27.16
C ALA A 381 -6.40 28.80 27.92
N VAL A 382 -5.59 29.86 27.89
CA VAL A 382 -5.94 31.21 28.31
C VAL A 382 -6.07 32.07 27.07
N ILE A 383 -7.15 32.85 26.99
CA ILE A 383 -7.43 33.77 25.91
C ILE A 383 -7.34 35.21 26.45
N LEU A 384 -6.40 36.00 25.90
CA LEU A 384 -6.31 37.44 26.17
C LEU A 384 -6.98 38.15 25.00
N GLU A 385 -8.04 38.88 25.23
CA GLU A 385 -8.83 39.54 24.18
C GLU A 385 -8.66 41.06 24.24
N VAL A 386 -8.53 41.67 23.05
CA VAL A 386 -8.63 43.11 22.80
C VAL A 386 -9.82 43.32 21.87
N ASP A 387 -10.89 43.88 22.36
CA ASP A 387 -12.17 44.07 21.67
C ASP A 387 -12.43 45.56 21.46
N ASP A 388 -12.62 46.01 20.23
CA ASP A 388 -12.79 47.42 19.84
C ASP A 388 -14.16 47.65 19.20
N THR A 389 -14.62 48.91 19.31
CA THR A 389 -15.86 49.41 18.70
C THR A 389 -15.59 50.16 17.37
N GLY A 390 -14.53 49.81 16.65
CA GLY A 390 -14.13 50.44 15.42
C GLY A 390 -14.93 50.01 14.19
N LYS A 391 -14.43 50.38 13.01
CA LYS A 391 -15.10 50.14 11.71
C LYS A 391 -15.11 48.67 11.27
N GLY A 392 -14.44 47.76 12.00
CA GLY A 392 -14.30 46.36 11.60
C GLY A 392 -13.38 46.17 10.37
N ILE A 393 -13.32 44.94 9.89
CA ILE A 393 -12.40 44.53 8.78
C ILE A 393 -13.22 43.88 7.68
N SER A 394 -13.06 44.38 6.43
CA SER A 394 -13.73 43.82 5.25
C SER A 394 -13.21 42.41 4.92
N SER A 395 -14.03 41.58 4.27
CA SER A 395 -13.68 40.19 3.91
C SER A 395 -12.42 40.06 3.01
N GLU A 396 -12.16 41.09 2.18
CA GLU A 396 -10.96 41.14 1.33
C GLU A 396 -9.70 41.34 2.18
N VAL A 397 -9.77 42.26 3.16
CA VAL A 397 -8.65 42.57 4.07
C VAL A 397 -8.39 41.42 5.01
N GLN A 398 -9.44 40.71 5.48
CA GLN A 398 -9.31 39.55 6.38
C GLN A 398 -8.40 38.48 5.80
N LYS A 399 -8.45 38.23 4.47
CA LYS A 399 -7.63 37.21 3.80
C LYS A 399 -6.13 37.49 3.83
N ARG A 400 -5.76 38.76 3.97
CA ARG A 400 -4.38 39.26 3.92
C ARG A 400 -3.92 39.92 5.21
N LEU A 401 -4.74 39.83 6.26
CA LEU A 401 -4.55 40.60 7.51
C LEU A 401 -3.21 40.32 8.20
N PHE A 402 -2.69 39.13 8.08
CA PHE A 402 -1.40 38.69 8.64
C PHE A 402 -0.27 38.66 7.61
N ASP A 403 -0.53 39.07 6.34
CA ASP A 403 0.52 39.12 5.33
C ASP A 403 1.49 40.26 5.67
N PRO A 404 2.81 39.98 5.67
CA PRO A 404 3.81 41.03 5.90
C PRO A 404 3.71 42.14 4.88
N PHE A 405 3.94 43.39 5.30
CA PHE A 405 3.88 44.59 4.48
C PHE A 405 2.50 44.96 3.92
N PHE A 406 1.47 44.20 4.28
CA PHE A 406 0.10 44.55 3.89
C PHE A 406 -0.50 45.54 4.88
N SER A 407 -0.90 46.73 4.40
CA SER A 407 -1.53 47.78 5.19
C SER A 407 -2.56 48.52 4.35
N THR A 408 -3.71 48.80 4.94
CA THR A 408 -4.75 49.69 4.36
C THR A 408 -4.57 51.16 4.79
N LYS A 409 -3.53 51.46 5.61
CA LYS A 409 -3.30 52.76 6.23
C LYS A 409 -2.18 53.52 5.51
N ALA A 410 -2.39 54.79 5.24
CA ALA A 410 -1.33 55.69 4.73
C ALA A 410 -0.25 55.80 5.84
N GLY A 411 0.95 55.25 5.57
CA GLY A 411 2.07 55.28 6.53
C GLY A 411 2.17 54.14 7.50
N GLY A 412 1.32 53.14 7.42
CA GLY A 412 1.44 51.88 8.20
C GLY A 412 2.51 50.97 7.59
N THR A 413 3.37 50.34 8.44
CA THR A 413 4.42 49.41 7.99
C THR A 413 3.86 48.08 7.48
N GLY A 414 2.61 47.72 7.87
CA GLY A 414 2.00 46.44 7.58
C GLY A 414 2.69 45.27 8.26
N LEU A 415 3.60 45.51 9.21
CA LEU A 415 4.35 44.45 9.93
C LEU A 415 3.78 44.16 11.32
N GLY A 416 3.01 45.04 11.92
CA GLY A 416 2.59 44.93 13.31
C GLY A 416 1.83 43.64 13.61
N LEU A 417 0.79 43.29 12.84
CA LEU A 417 0.01 42.06 13.04
C LEU A 417 0.82 40.80 12.69
N ALA A 418 1.69 40.87 11.69
CA ALA A 418 2.57 39.76 11.36
C ALA A 418 3.59 39.47 12.48
N ILE A 419 4.15 40.53 13.10
CA ILE A 419 5.03 40.43 14.28
C ILE A 419 4.25 39.86 15.46
N ALA A 420 3.05 40.39 15.74
CA ALA A 420 2.21 39.91 16.82
C ALA A 420 1.88 38.41 16.69
N ALA A 421 1.47 37.97 15.49
CA ALA A 421 1.19 36.56 15.22
C ALA A 421 2.43 35.69 15.44
N ARG A 422 3.61 36.15 15.02
CA ARG A 422 4.88 35.41 15.18
C ARG A 422 5.34 35.33 16.64
N ILE A 423 5.16 36.38 17.42
CA ILE A 423 5.43 36.36 18.86
C ILE A 423 4.50 35.34 19.54
N VAL A 424 3.21 35.40 19.29
CA VAL A 424 2.23 34.47 19.87
C VAL A 424 2.54 33.02 19.47
N GLN A 425 2.94 32.77 18.22
CA GLN A 425 3.36 31.44 17.75
C GLN A 425 4.60 30.92 18.51
N LYS A 426 5.60 31.77 18.78
CA LYS A 426 6.80 31.40 19.57
C LYS A 426 6.45 31.08 21.03
N HIS A 427 5.33 31.57 21.55
CA HIS A 427 4.76 31.23 22.86
C HIS A 427 3.90 29.95 22.83
N GLY A 428 3.88 29.22 21.69
CA GLY A 428 3.06 28.01 21.51
C GLY A 428 1.56 28.29 21.36
N GLY A 429 1.21 29.56 21.09
CA GLY A 429 -0.17 30.03 20.96
C GLY A 429 -0.59 30.32 19.51
N VAL A 430 -1.79 30.88 19.38
CA VAL A 430 -2.39 31.32 18.11
C VAL A 430 -3.06 32.66 18.28
N LEU A 431 -2.84 33.60 17.35
CA LEU A 431 -3.56 34.85 17.27
C LEU A 431 -4.82 34.66 16.41
N ARG A 432 -6.00 34.96 16.99
CA ARG A 432 -7.29 34.86 16.30
C ARG A 432 -7.98 36.19 16.27
N PHE A 433 -9.00 36.35 15.43
CA PHE A 433 -9.84 37.53 15.41
C PHE A 433 -11.28 37.17 15.06
N ARG A 434 -12.20 38.01 15.51
CA ARG A 434 -13.61 38.06 15.11
C ARG A 434 -13.90 39.50 14.75
N THR A 435 -14.54 39.74 13.63
CA THR A 435 -14.81 41.09 13.15
C THR A 435 -16.14 41.15 12.43
N GLN A 436 -16.82 42.24 12.58
CA GLN A 436 -18.01 42.57 11.81
C GLN A 436 -17.92 44.01 11.37
N LEU A 437 -18.21 44.26 10.10
CA LEU A 437 -18.10 45.61 9.51
C LEU A 437 -18.99 46.59 10.25
N ASN A 438 -18.46 47.73 10.65
CA ASN A 438 -19.09 48.81 11.44
C ASN A 438 -19.52 48.41 12.87
N GLN A 439 -19.06 47.24 13.40
CA GLN A 439 -19.34 46.85 14.75
C GLN A 439 -18.08 46.64 15.60
N GLY A 440 -16.91 46.60 14.95
CA GLY A 440 -15.62 46.47 15.60
C GLY A 440 -14.92 45.16 15.35
N THR A 441 -13.82 44.93 16.08
CA THR A 441 -12.97 43.76 15.98
C THR A 441 -12.51 43.28 17.35
N ALA A 442 -12.60 41.98 17.60
CA ALA A 442 -12.02 41.34 18.77
C ALA A 442 -10.84 40.47 18.36
N PHE A 443 -9.64 40.84 18.81
CA PHE A 443 -8.44 40.00 18.67
C PHE A 443 -8.23 39.18 19.93
N GLY A 444 -8.00 37.85 19.78
CA GLY A 444 -7.74 36.91 20.86
C GLY A 444 -6.35 36.29 20.74
N ILE A 445 -5.53 36.49 21.75
CA ILE A 445 -4.25 35.79 21.93
C ILE A 445 -4.53 34.52 22.72
N VAL A 446 -4.48 33.36 22.05
CA VAL A 446 -4.77 32.07 22.68
C VAL A 446 -3.45 31.41 23.06
N LEU A 447 -3.21 31.20 24.35
CA LEU A 447 -1.99 30.60 24.88
C LEU A 447 -2.29 29.33 25.68
N PRO A 448 -1.38 28.34 25.71
CA PRO A 448 -1.54 27.17 26.58
C PRO A 448 -1.62 27.60 28.04
N LYS A 449 -2.63 27.11 28.76
CA LYS A 449 -2.70 27.26 30.24
C LYS A 449 -1.59 26.41 30.85
N LEU A 450 -0.86 27.00 31.80
CA LEU A 450 0.09 26.26 32.62
C LEU A 450 -0.71 25.47 33.67
N GLU A 451 -0.58 24.16 33.66
CA GLU A 451 -1.16 23.34 34.73
C GLU A 451 -0.28 23.46 35.98
N PRO A 452 -0.88 23.65 37.17
CA PRO A 452 -0.10 23.58 38.40
C PRO A 452 0.50 22.17 38.51
N LYS A 453 1.81 22.11 38.74
CA LYS A 453 2.49 20.86 39.08
C LYS A 453 2.05 20.33 40.41
#